data_71ec8e743424a12bd626fae81eb72471
#
_entry.id   71ec8e743424a12bd626fae81eb72471
#
_cell.length_a   1.000
_cell.length_b   1.000
_cell.length_c   1.000
_cell.angle_alpha   90.00
_cell.angle_beta   90.00
_cell.angle_gamma   90.00
#
_symmetry.space_group_name_H-M   'P 1'
#
loop_
_entity.id
_entity.type
_entity.pdbx_description
1 polymer ?
#
loop_
_entity_poly.entity_id
_entity_poly.type
_entity_poly.pdbx_seq_one_letter_code
_entity_poly.pdbx_strand_id
1 'polypeptide(L)'
;MMPSVTDEARVHPRLRLNVLADVIGEEVLLAQPLEDISLGGCRFAGPAWESEGSEIQLVLSFPASGATVSLEATIIRAADNDMGVRFHAITDEQKWALRKHIREAQPH
;
A
#
# COMPACT_ATOMS: atom_id res chain seq x y z
N MET A 1 -10.00 12.22 30.61
CA MET A 1 -9.65 12.01 30.10
C MET A 1 -9.20 11.66 29.54
N MET A 2 -9.54 11.91 29.15
CA MET A 2 -9.08 11.74 28.35
C MET A 2 -8.59 11.26 27.87
N PRO A 3 -8.89 11.39 27.63
CA PRO A 3 -8.42 11.07 26.85
C PRO A 3 -7.93 10.92 26.44
N SER A 4 -8.33 11.23 26.29
CA SER A 4 -7.76 11.12 25.45
C SER A 4 -7.20 10.86 24.93
N VAL A 5 -7.54 11.10 25.07
CA VAL A 5 -6.96 10.94 24.36
C VAL A 5 -6.39 10.53 23.86
N THR A 6 -6.79 10.65 23.81
CA THR A 6 -6.28 10.31 23.13
C THR A 6 -5.92 9.89 22.53
N ASP A 7 -6.34 10.14 22.49
CA ASP A 7 -6.01 9.83 21.70
C ASP A 7 -5.70 9.81 21.04
N GLU A 8 -5.92 10.15 20.95
CA GLU A 8 -5.56 10.22 20.20
C GLU A 8 -5.00 10.02 19.73
N ALA A 9 -5.08 10.14 20.14
CA ALA A 9 -4.59 9.88 19.54
C ALA A 9 -4.22 9.39 19.23
N ARG A 10 -4.22 9.57 19.36
CA ARG A 10 -4.29 9.09 18.93
C ARG A 10 -4.26 8.97 18.45
N VAL A 11 -4.24 9.38 18.68
CA VAL A 11 -4.57 9.38 17.96
C VAL A 11 -4.71 9.54 16.94
N HIS A 12 -4.17 9.41 17.17
CA HIS A 12 -4.89 10.03 16.17
C HIS A 12 -5.54 9.05 15.20
N PRO A 13 -6.69 9.38 14.69
CA PRO A 13 -7.37 8.42 13.87
C PRO A 13 -6.52 8.06 12.68
N ARG A 14 -6.37 6.79 12.44
CA ARG A 14 -5.81 6.36 11.22
C ARG A 14 -6.78 6.64 10.15
N LEU A 15 -6.40 7.54 9.29
CA LEU A 15 -7.21 7.80 8.12
C LEU A 15 -6.85 6.74 7.12
N ARG A 16 -7.83 5.99 6.66
CA ARG A 16 -7.57 4.91 5.74
C ARG A 16 -7.16 5.45 4.40
N LEU A 17 -6.14 4.84 3.84
CA LEU A 17 -5.77 5.15 2.47
C LEU A 17 -6.84 4.61 1.55
N ASN A 18 -7.21 5.41 0.56
CA ASN A 18 -8.18 5.00 -0.43
C ASN A 18 -7.44 4.42 -1.63
N VAL A 19 -6.69 3.35 -1.38
CA VAL A 19 -5.89 2.67 -2.39
C VAL A 19 -6.06 1.18 -2.19
N LEU A 20 -6.33 0.47 -3.26
CA LEU A 20 -6.45 -0.98 -3.25
C LEU A 20 -5.40 -1.56 -4.18
N ALA A 21 -4.99 -2.77 -3.91
CA ALA A 21 -4.01 -3.44 -4.76
C ALA A 21 -4.47 -4.85 -5.10
N ASP A 22 -4.38 -5.19 -6.38
CA ASP A 22 -4.41 -6.58 -6.79
C ASP A 22 -2.99 -7.08 -6.70
N VAL A 23 -2.79 -8.20 -6.04
CA VAL A 23 -1.47 -8.78 -5.82
C VAL A 23 -1.38 -10.10 -6.57
N ILE A 24 -0.45 -10.16 -7.50
CA ILE A 24 -0.29 -11.33 -8.36
C ILE A 24 1.07 -11.96 -8.04
N GLY A 25 1.05 -13.01 -7.24
CA GLY A 25 2.22 -13.78 -6.87
C GLY A 25 1.91 -15.25 -7.04
N GLU A 26 2.27 -16.07 -6.07
CA GLU A 26 1.85 -17.48 -6.09
C GLU A 26 0.34 -17.59 -6.05
N GLU A 27 -0.28 -16.69 -5.31
CA GLU A 27 -1.73 -16.56 -5.27
C GLU A 27 -2.11 -15.22 -5.89
N VAL A 28 -3.34 -15.13 -6.37
CA VAL A 28 -3.87 -13.87 -6.86
C VAL A 28 -4.90 -13.39 -5.86
N LEU A 29 -4.61 -12.25 -5.24
CA LEU A 29 -5.52 -11.64 -4.27
C LEU A 29 -5.94 -10.28 -4.79
N LEU A 30 -7.23 -10.10 -4.96
CA LEU A 30 -7.77 -8.88 -5.57
C LEU A 30 -8.23 -7.90 -4.51
N ALA A 31 -8.09 -6.62 -4.83
CA ALA A 31 -8.66 -5.51 -4.06
C ALA A 31 -8.24 -5.52 -2.60
N GLN A 32 -6.95 -5.73 -2.35
CA GLN A 32 -6.41 -5.74 -0.99
C GLN A 32 -6.15 -4.32 -0.55
N PRO A 33 -6.70 -3.88 0.60
CA PRO A 33 -6.46 -2.52 1.06
C PRO A 33 -5.03 -2.37 1.57
N LEU A 34 -4.45 -1.22 1.29
CA LEU A 34 -3.12 -0.91 1.77
C LEU A 34 -3.19 -0.20 3.11
N GLU A 35 -2.25 -0.51 3.99
CA GLU A 35 -2.11 0.22 5.23
C GLU A 35 -1.26 1.47 5.03
N ASP A 36 -0.30 1.39 4.11
CA ASP A 36 0.65 2.47 3.92
C ASP A 36 1.21 2.38 2.51
N ILE A 37 1.54 3.53 1.93
CA ILE A 37 2.14 3.57 0.59
C ILE A 37 3.07 4.78 0.48
N SER A 38 4.18 4.57 -0.24
CA SER A 38 5.12 5.64 -0.56
C SER A 38 5.58 5.44 -2.00
N LEU A 39 6.50 6.28 -2.45
CA LEU A 39 7.04 6.13 -3.80
C LEU A 39 7.91 4.88 -3.94
N GLY A 40 8.41 4.35 -2.83
CA GLY A 40 9.30 3.19 -2.88
C GLY A 40 8.63 1.87 -2.59
N GLY A 41 7.43 1.85 -2.04
CA GLY A 41 6.78 0.61 -1.68
C GLY A 41 5.50 0.80 -0.93
N CYS A 42 4.95 -0.31 -0.45
CA CYS A 42 3.70 -0.26 0.30
C CYS A 42 3.69 -1.35 1.36
N ARG A 43 2.67 -1.30 2.21
CA ARG A 43 2.53 -2.27 3.30
C ARG A 43 1.08 -2.68 3.42
N PHE A 44 0.89 -3.97 3.65
CA PHE A 44 -0.42 -4.56 3.91
C PHE A 44 -0.49 -4.97 5.37
N ALA A 45 -1.61 -4.71 6.02
CA ALA A 45 -1.82 -5.14 7.40
C ALA A 45 -2.24 -6.61 7.41
N GLY A 46 -1.92 -7.30 8.51
CA GLY A 46 -2.32 -8.68 8.70
C GLY A 46 -1.25 -9.65 8.26
N PRO A 47 -1.52 -10.95 8.42
CA PRO A 47 -0.49 -11.97 8.15
C PRO A 47 -0.06 -11.95 6.69
N ALA A 48 1.23 -12.08 6.47
CA ALA A 48 1.79 -12.14 5.11
C ALA A 48 1.32 -13.42 4.42
N TRP A 49 1.03 -13.29 3.11
CA TRP A 49 0.64 -14.45 2.31
C TRP A 49 1.65 -14.76 1.22
N GLU A 50 2.72 -13.97 1.13
CA GLU A 50 3.83 -14.25 0.23
C GLU A 50 5.10 -14.27 1.03
N SER A 51 6.08 -15.05 0.58
CA SER A 51 7.34 -15.17 1.28
C SER A 51 8.26 -14.00 1.00
N GLU A 52 9.08 -13.68 1.97
CA GLU A 52 10.12 -12.66 1.80
C GLU A 52 11.02 -13.07 0.64
N GLY A 53 11.32 -12.13 -0.23
CA GLY A 53 12.12 -12.37 -1.43
C GLY A 53 11.30 -12.70 -2.66
N SER A 54 10.00 -12.95 -2.50
CA SER A 54 9.15 -13.29 -3.64
C SER A 54 8.95 -12.08 -4.55
N GLU A 55 8.93 -12.35 -5.86
CA GLU A 55 8.62 -11.33 -6.86
C GLU A 55 7.14 -11.37 -7.15
N ILE A 56 6.52 -10.20 -7.15
CA ILE A 56 5.08 -10.11 -7.39
C ILE A 56 4.81 -8.97 -8.36
N GLN A 57 3.61 -8.98 -8.92
CA GLN A 57 3.07 -7.84 -9.66
C GLN A 57 1.96 -7.22 -8.86
N LEU A 58 1.88 -5.91 -8.91
CA LEU A 58 0.84 -5.15 -8.25
C LEU A 58 0.07 -4.32 -9.26
N VAL A 59 -1.22 -4.26 -9.08
CA VAL A 59 -2.04 -3.29 -9.80
C VAL A 59 -2.69 -2.42 -8.74
N LEU A 60 -2.18 -1.22 -8.58
CA LEU A 60 -2.70 -0.27 -7.60
C LEU A 60 -3.89 0.46 -8.21
N SER A 61 -4.97 0.52 -7.45
CA SER A 61 -6.19 1.23 -7.88
C SER A 61 -6.41 2.41 -6.96
N PHE A 62 -6.63 3.57 -7.57
CA PHE A 62 -6.87 4.82 -6.86
C PHE A 62 -8.29 5.27 -7.15
N PRO A 63 -9.28 4.82 -6.36
CA PRO A 63 -10.68 5.12 -6.68
C PRO A 63 -10.98 6.60 -6.78
N ALA A 64 -10.29 7.43 -6.01
CA ALA A 64 -10.55 8.88 -6.02
C ALA A 64 -10.31 9.48 -7.40
N SER A 65 -9.35 8.96 -8.15
CA SER A 65 -9.03 9.48 -9.49
C SER A 65 -9.42 8.52 -10.61
N GLY A 66 -9.83 7.30 -10.26
CA GLY A 66 -10.15 6.27 -11.25
C GLY A 66 -8.94 5.71 -11.96
N ALA A 67 -7.74 5.95 -11.43
CA ALA A 67 -6.51 5.53 -12.09
C ALA A 67 -6.03 4.18 -11.55
N THR A 68 -5.25 3.48 -12.37
CA THR A 68 -4.55 2.28 -11.95
C THR A 68 -3.09 2.40 -12.36
N VAL A 69 -2.19 1.81 -11.56
CA VAL A 69 -0.77 1.79 -11.86
C VAL A 69 -0.27 0.37 -11.63
N SER A 70 0.33 -0.21 -12.67
CA SER A 70 0.88 -1.57 -12.59
C SER A 70 2.36 -1.48 -12.28
N LEU A 71 2.82 -2.25 -11.30
CA LEU A 71 4.20 -2.19 -10.83
C LEU A 71 4.70 -3.59 -10.55
N GLU A 72 6.02 -3.76 -10.71
CA GLU A 72 6.70 -4.96 -10.25
C GLU A 72 7.28 -4.69 -8.88
N ALA A 73 7.31 -5.71 -8.04
CA ALA A 73 7.71 -5.52 -6.67
C ALA A 73 8.28 -6.79 -6.06
N THR A 74 8.97 -6.62 -4.95
CA THR A 74 9.55 -7.72 -4.19
C THR A 74 9.05 -7.63 -2.76
N ILE A 75 8.72 -8.78 -2.18
CA ILE A 75 8.34 -8.85 -0.78
C ILE A 75 9.60 -8.69 0.06
N ILE A 76 9.67 -7.62 0.85
CA ILE A 76 10.86 -7.37 1.67
C ILE A 76 10.63 -7.64 3.16
N ARG A 77 9.38 -7.90 3.53
CA ARG A 77 9.05 -8.24 4.90
C ARG A 77 7.80 -9.11 4.90
N ALA A 78 7.89 -10.25 5.56
CA ALA A 78 6.75 -11.14 5.69
C ALA A 78 6.65 -11.53 7.16
N ALA A 79 5.68 -10.95 7.86
CA ALA A 79 5.52 -11.13 9.29
C ALA A 79 4.09 -11.54 9.60
N ASP A 80 3.82 -11.80 10.89
CA ASP A 80 2.49 -12.24 11.30
C ASP A 80 1.47 -11.11 11.25
N ASN A 81 1.95 -9.87 11.31
CA ASN A 81 1.05 -8.72 11.41
C ASN A 81 1.19 -7.74 10.26
N ASP A 82 2.13 -7.95 9.35
CA ASP A 82 2.21 -7.09 8.18
C ASP A 82 3.04 -7.74 7.08
N MET A 83 2.92 -7.20 5.86
CA MET A 83 3.71 -7.62 4.72
C MET A 83 4.18 -6.36 4.01
N GLY A 84 5.50 -6.20 3.91
CA GLY A 84 6.11 -5.05 3.28
C GLY A 84 6.58 -5.36 1.89
N VAL A 85 6.41 -4.39 0.99
CA VAL A 85 6.65 -4.58 -0.43
C VAL A 85 7.48 -3.41 -0.94
N ARG A 86 8.50 -3.69 -1.72
CA ARG A 86 9.31 -2.67 -2.38
C ARG A 86 9.05 -2.71 -3.88
N PHE A 87 8.72 -1.57 -4.46
CA PHE A 87 8.57 -1.45 -5.90
C PHE A 87 9.94 -1.43 -6.56
N HIS A 88 10.02 -2.00 -7.76
CA HIS A 88 11.27 -1.89 -8.52
C HIS A 88 10.94 -1.71 -9.99
N ALA A 89 11.97 -1.34 -10.76
CA ALA A 89 11.85 -1.06 -12.18
C ALA A 89 10.82 0.02 -12.47
N ILE A 90 10.72 1.02 -11.58
CA ILE A 90 9.75 2.10 -11.74
C ILE A 90 10.29 3.13 -12.73
N THR A 91 9.51 3.43 -13.76
CA THR A 91 9.86 4.47 -14.71
C THR A 91 9.57 5.85 -14.10
N ASP A 92 10.14 6.90 -14.70
CA ASP A 92 9.88 8.26 -14.25
C ASP A 92 8.40 8.60 -14.38
N GLU A 93 7.77 8.11 -15.43
CA GLU A 93 6.35 8.32 -15.65
C GLU A 93 5.53 7.68 -14.53
N GLN A 94 5.89 6.47 -14.14
CA GLN A 94 5.21 5.80 -13.04
C GLN A 94 5.42 6.52 -11.71
N LYS A 95 6.64 7.03 -11.48
CA LYS A 95 6.90 7.80 -10.26
C LYS A 95 6.02 9.04 -10.20
N TRP A 96 5.91 9.72 -11.33
CA TRP A 96 5.09 10.93 -11.39
C TRP A 96 3.63 10.60 -11.11
N ALA A 97 3.13 9.54 -11.72
CA ALA A 97 1.75 9.11 -11.52
C ALA A 97 1.50 8.71 -10.07
N LEU A 98 2.44 7.95 -9.48
CA LEU A 98 2.32 7.55 -8.08
C LEU A 98 2.26 8.77 -7.16
N ARG A 99 3.17 9.73 -7.37
CA ARG A 99 3.21 10.92 -6.52
C ARG A 99 1.87 11.65 -6.57
N LYS A 100 1.34 11.81 -7.76
CA LYS A 100 0.08 12.50 -7.95
C LYS A 100 -1.07 11.77 -7.28
N HIS A 101 -1.20 10.47 -7.53
CA HIS A 101 -2.34 9.70 -7.04
C HIS A 101 -2.27 9.43 -5.55
N ILE A 102 -1.06 9.26 -5.00
CA ILE A 102 -0.89 9.11 -3.57
C ILE A 102 -1.35 10.37 -2.87
N ARG A 103 -0.97 11.53 -3.40
CA ARG A 103 -1.38 12.80 -2.82
C ARG A 103 -2.90 12.93 -2.82
N GLU A 104 -3.54 12.54 -3.91
CA GLU A 104 -4.99 12.62 -4.03
C GLU A 104 -5.71 11.63 -3.12
N ALA A 105 -5.07 10.50 -2.83
CA ALA A 105 -5.69 9.46 -2.01
C ALA A 105 -5.59 9.75 -0.53
N GLN A 106 -4.72 10.66 -0.13
CA GLN A 106 -4.53 10.96 1.28
C GLN A 106 -5.63 11.89 1.75
N PRO A 107 -6.22 11.62 2.92
CA PRO A 107 -7.21 12.53 3.46
C PRO A 107 -6.55 13.82 3.90
N HIS A 108 -7.34 14.86 3.93
CA HIS A 108 -6.85 16.19 4.33
C HIS A 108 -7.23 16.53 5.75
#